data_fc4d0a2b356d75d11ba4427529b46a3a
#
_entry.id   fc4d0a2b356d75d11ba4427529b46a3a
#
_cell.length_a   1.000
_cell.length_b   1.000
_cell.length_c   1.000
_cell.angle_alpha   90.00
_cell.angle_beta   90.00
_cell.angle_gamma   90.00
#
_symmetry.space_group_name_H-M   'P 1'
#
loop_
_entity.id
_entity.type
_entity.pdbx_description
1 polymer ?
#
loop_
_entity_poly.entity_id
_entity_poly.type
_entity_poly.pdbx_seq_one_letter_code
_entity_poly.pdbx_strand_id
1 'polypeptide(L)'
;RDQTNGKIQQVPISAVASAERSTTFSAVKRKDQKRLITVTSNVLESHNANEVVAEVKEAVEGYEASEGIGMKFTGQQEDQEKEMAFLSTALMIAIFLIFLILVAQFNSALTPFIIVGSVVLSLIGVFMGLVIFQMDFVIIMTMIGIISLAGIVVNNAIVLIDYTKLVMDRKRAELGLDSSAKLPIPILIDCMVEGGRKRLRPVLLTAITTVLGLVPLAIGLNIDFISLLLEYDPKIYVGGDNVVFWGPMSWTVIFGLTFATFLTLVIVPVMYYLKSRLAYKLAGDRELHL
;
A
#
# COMPACT_ATOMS: atom_id res chain seq x y z
N ARG A 1 -61.76 -28.68 27.26
CA ARG A 1 -62.74 -28.59 28.32
C ARG A 1 -63.98 -29.34 27.86
N ASP A 2 -64.35 -30.43 28.53
CA ASP A 2 -65.55 -31.14 28.20
C ASP A 2 -66.75 -30.22 28.47
N GLN A 3 -67.52 -29.98 27.43
CA GLN A 3 -68.68 -29.07 27.53
C GLN A 3 -69.80 -29.59 28.44
N THR A 4 -69.82 -30.88 28.73
CA THR A 4 -70.86 -31.53 29.55
C THR A 4 -70.56 -31.50 31.04
N ASN A 5 -69.29 -31.64 31.47
CA ASN A 5 -68.89 -31.79 32.87
C ASN A 5 -67.87 -30.75 33.38
N GLY A 6 -67.45 -29.80 32.53
CA GLY A 6 -66.48 -28.75 32.91
C GLY A 6 -65.08 -29.23 33.30
N LYS A 7 -64.83 -30.55 33.32
CA LYS A 7 -63.56 -31.14 33.69
C LYS A 7 -62.56 -31.05 32.55
N ILE A 8 -61.32 -30.66 32.87
CA ILE A 8 -60.20 -30.67 31.93
C ILE A 8 -59.77 -32.13 31.76
N GLN A 9 -60.02 -32.69 30.59
CA GLN A 9 -59.54 -34.01 30.22
C GLN A 9 -58.21 -33.88 29.51
N GLN A 10 -57.14 -34.45 30.06
CA GLN A 10 -55.85 -34.50 29.39
C GLN A 10 -55.85 -35.65 28.39
N VAL A 11 -55.76 -35.30 27.12
CA VAL A 11 -55.64 -36.27 26.03
C VAL A 11 -54.16 -36.26 25.63
N PRO A 12 -53.45 -37.39 25.70
CA PRO A 12 -52.05 -37.44 25.26
C PRO A 12 -52.01 -37.20 23.72
N ILE A 13 -50.98 -36.50 23.28
CA ILE A 13 -50.80 -36.21 21.84
C ILE A 13 -50.79 -37.48 21.00
N SER A 14 -50.27 -38.58 21.51
CA SER A 14 -50.26 -39.90 20.86
C SER A 14 -51.65 -40.47 20.54
N ALA A 15 -52.73 -39.97 21.19
CA ALA A 15 -54.11 -40.40 20.91
C ALA A 15 -54.77 -39.64 19.74
N VAL A 16 -54.22 -38.50 19.35
CA VAL A 16 -54.78 -37.60 18.31
C VAL A 16 -53.82 -37.34 17.16
N ALA A 17 -52.57 -37.75 17.29
CA ALA A 17 -51.54 -37.56 16.26
C ALA A 17 -50.52 -38.72 16.24
N SER A 18 -50.07 -39.11 15.08
CA SER A 18 -48.97 -40.03 14.86
C SER A 18 -47.68 -39.24 14.56
N ALA A 19 -46.57 -39.61 15.21
CA ALA A 19 -45.27 -39.01 14.92
C ALA A 19 -44.52 -39.86 13.89
N GLU A 20 -44.24 -39.28 12.74
CA GLU A 20 -43.40 -39.89 11.74
C GLU A 20 -42.04 -39.21 11.73
N ARG A 21 -40.97 -40.00 11.81
CA ARG A 21 -39.58 -39.50 11.75
C ARG A 21 -39.17 -39.34 10.30
N SER A 22 -38.91 -38.13 9.91
CA SER A 22 -38.42 -37.83 8.58
C SER A 22 -37.11 -36.99 8.69
N THR A 23 -36.25 -37.17 7.73
CA THR A 23 -35.03 -36.35 7.64
C THR A 23 -35.39 -35.06 6.86
N THR A 24 -35.06 -33.92 7.45
CA THR A 24 -35.16 -32.62 6.81
C THR A 24 -33.90 -31.80 7.02
N PHE A 25 -33.71 -30.82 6.18
CA PHE A 25 -32.60 -29.89 6.35
C PHE A 25 -32.87 -29.00 7.57
N SER A 26 -31.90 -28.93 8.49
CA SER A 26 -32.00 -28.09 9.69
C SER A 26 -32.10 -26.60 9.38
N ALA A 27 -31.47 -26.15 8.30
CA ALA A 27 -31.55 -24.76 7.81
C ALA A 27 -31.33 -24.71 6.31
N VAL A 28 -32.08 -23.84 5.64
CA VAL A 28 -31.88 -23.49 4.23
C VAL A 28 -31.25 -22.11 4.16
N LYS A 29 -29.94 -22.07 3.93
CA LYS A 29 -29.22 -20.80 3.74
C LYS A 29 -29.53 -20.23 2.36
N ARG A 30 -29.72 -18.89 2.29
CA ARG A 30 -29.93 -18.17 1.04
C ARG A 30 -29.04 -16.93 1.02
N LYS A 31 -28.46 -16.63 -0.13
CA LYS A 31 -27.73 -15.38 -0.44
C LYS A 31 -28.32 -14.83 -1.74
N ASP A 32 -28.67 -13.57 -1.76
CA ASP A 32 -29.31 -12.90 -2.92
C ASP A 32 -30.56 -13.66 -3.42
N GLN A 33 -31.40 -14.11 -2.48
CA GLN A 33 -32.65 -14.88 -2.71
C GLN A 33 -32.44 -16.28 -3.33
N LYS A 34 -31.23 -16.69 -3.65
CA LYS A 34 -30.89 -18.02 -4.18
C LYS A 34 -30.47 -18.96 -3.05
N ARG A 35 -30.84 -20.23 -3.18
CA ARG A 35 -30.45 -21.28 -2.26
C ARG A 35 -28.94 -21.50 -2.36
N LEU A 36 -28.25 -21.62 -1.21
CA LEU A 36 -26.82 -21.75 -1.12
C LEU A 36 -26.43 -23.01 -0.33
N ILE A 37 -25.47 -23.74 -0.84
CA ILE A 37 -24.75 -24.79 -0.13
C ILE A 37 -23.30 -24.31 -0.02
N THR A 38 -22.78 -24.17 1.21
CA THR A 38 -21.41 -23.74 1.43
C THR A 38 -20.54 -24.95 1.78
N VAL A 39 -19.52 -25.20 1.01
CA VAL A 39 -18.46 -26.17 1.31
C VAL A 39 -17.26 -25.38 1.83
N THR A 40 -16.80 -25.69 3.02
CA THR A 40 -15.66 -25.01 3.66
C THR A 40 -14.55 -25.98 3.93
N SER A 41 -13.31 -25.54 3.75
CA SER A 41 -12.10 -26.26 4.12
C SER A 41 -11.08 -25.30 4.70
N ASN A 42 -10.25 -25.80 5.62
CA ASN A 42 -9.12 -25.05 6.13
C ASN A 42 -7.83 -25.54 5.45
N VAL A 43 -6.90 -24.63 5.19
CA VAL A 43 -5.58 -24.96 4.68
C VAL A 43 -4.67 -25.29 5.87
N LEU A 44 -3.82 -26.32 5.71
CA LEU A 44 -2.84 -26.69 6.73
C LEU A 44 -1.76 -25.60 6.84
N GLU A 45 -1.27 -25.35 8.04
CA GLU A 45 -0.28 -24.29 8.33
C GLU A 45 1.03 -24.38 7.49
N SER A 46 1.34 -25.57 6.95
CA SER A 46 2.52 -25.80 6.11
C SER A 46 2.35 -25.42 4.64
N HIS A 47 1.14 -25.01 4.22
CA HIS A 47 0.84 -24.74 2.80
C HIS A 47 0.39 -23.27 2.62
N ASN A 48 0.78 -22.72 1.46
CA ASN A 48 0.31 -21.38 1.09
C ASN A 48 -1.15 -21.44 0.64
N ALA A 49 -2.03 -20.71 1.34
CA ALA A 49 -3.46 -20.71 1.05
C ALA A 49 -3.80 -20.25 -0.39
N ASN A 50 -3.01 -19.34 -0.96
CA ASN A 50 -3.22 -18.86 -2.33
C ASN A 50 -2.88 -19.93 -3.37
N GLU A 51 -1.84 -20.74 -3.13
CA GLU A 51 -1.45 -21.86 -4.02
C GLU A 51 -2.52 -22.96 -3.98
N VAL A 52 -2.93 -23.35 -2.78
CA VAL A 52 -3.98 -24.37 -2.61
C VAL A 52 -5.29 -23.91 -3.26
N VAL A 53 -5.68 -22.65 -3.10
CA VAL A 53 -6.90 -22.12 -3.75
C VAL A 53 -6.75 -22.11 -5.27
N ALA A 54 -5.56 -21.81 -5.82
CA ALA A 54 -5.30 -21.85 -7.25
C ALA A 54 -5.45 -23.30 -7.80
N GLU A 55 -4.87 -24.28 -7.12
CA GLU A 55 -5.02 -25.70 -7.48
C GLU A 55 -6.49 -26.17 -7.42
N VAL A 56 -7.21 -25.77 -6.38
CA VAL A 56 -8.64 -26.09 -6.24
C VAL A 56 -9.48 -25.40 -7.32
N LYS A 57 -9.16 -24.16 -7.69
CA LYS A 57 -9.84 -23.46 -8.80
C LYS A 57 -9.63 -24.23 -10.12
N GLU A 58 -8.40 -24.63 -10.43
CA GLU A 58 -8.07 -25.40 -11.65
C GLU A 58 -8.80 -26.75 -11.66
N ALA A 59 -8.82 -27.46 -10.52
CA ALA A 59 -9.52 -28.75 -10.42
C ALA A 59 -11.05 -28.61 -10.58
N VAL A 60 -11.63 -27.49 -10.12
CA VAL A 60 -13.07 -27.24 -10.19
C VAL A 60 -13.50 -26.70 -11.56
N GLU A 61 -12.62 -25.99 -12.29
CA GLU A 61 -12.93 -25.51 -13.66
C GLU A 61 -13.23 -26.68 -14.63
N GLY A 62 -12.64 -27.85 -14.38
CA GLY A 62 -12.92 -29.06 -15.15
C GLY A 62 -14.22 -29.80 -14.73
N TYR A 63 -14.92 -29.34 -13.69
CA TYR A 63 -16.12 -30.00 -13.19
C TYR A 63 -17.39 -29.40 -13.81
N GLU A 64 -18.07 -30.20 -14.62
CA GLU A 64 -19.39 -29.83 -15.18
C GLU A 64 -20.45 -29.91 -14.07
N ALA A 65 -20.87 -28.76 -13.57
CA ALA A 65 -21.98 -28.69 -12.63
C ALA A 65 -23.29 -29.01 -13.37
N SER A 66 -24.24 -29.67 -12.66
CA SER A 66 -25.60 -29.91 -13.20
C SER A 66 -26.28 -28.62 -13.60
N GLU A 67 -27.16 -28.66 -14.59
CA GLU A 67 -27.92 -27.49 -15.05
C GLU A 67 -28.56 -26.72 -13.89
N GLY A 68 -28.32 -25.42 -13.83
CA GLY A 68 -28.86 -24.53 -12.79
C GLY A 68 -28.03 -24.39 -11.51
N ILE A 69 -26.87 -25.09 -11.38
CA ILE A 69 -25.94 -24.94 -10.24
C ILE A 69 -24.78 -24.10 -10.68
N GLY A 70 -24.61 -22.91 -10.08
CA GLY A 70 -23.43 -22.08 -10.24
C GLY A 70 -22.47 -22.28 -9.05
N MET A 71 -21.21 -22.49 -9.32
CA MET A 71 -20.15 -22.53 -8.30
C MET A 71 -19.46 -21.18 -8.22
N LYS A 72 -19.19 -20.72 -6.99
CA LYS A 72 -18.49 -19.47 -6.74
C LYS A 72 -17.57 -19.63 -5.53
N PHE A 73 -16.32 -19.26 -5.71
CA PHE A 73 -15.40 -19.12 -4.58
C PHE A 73 -15.75 -17.87 -3.78
N THR A 74 -15.83 -18.01 -2.47
CA THR A 74 -16.21 -16.95 -1.53
C THR A 74 -15.32 -16.99 -0.29
N GLY A 75 -15.48 -16.02 0.59
CA GLY A 75 -14.71 -15.91 1.83
C GLY A 75 -13.53 -15.01 1.69
N GLN A 76 -12.47 -15.23 2.48
CA GLN A 76 -11.30 -14.36 2.56
C GLN A 76 -10.66 -14.08 1.18
N GLN A 77 -10.65 -15.05 0.29
CA GLN A 77 -10.09 -14.90 -1.06
C GLN A 77 -10.90 -13.90 -1.91
N GLU A 78 -12.23 -14.00 -1.90
CA GLU A 78 -13.09 -13.05 -2.65
C GLU A 78 -12.90 -11.62 -2.13
N ASP A 79 -12.81 -11.47 -0.81
CA ASP A 79 -12.62 -10.16 -0.18
C ASP A 79 -11.23 -9.60 -0.50
N GLN A 80 -10.17 -10.42 -0.44
CA GLN A 80 -8.81 -10.03 -0.85
C GLN A 80 -8.73 -9.62 -2.33
N GLU A 81 -9.39 -10.35 -3.23
CA GLU A 81 -9.42 -9.99 -4.66
C GLU A 81 -10.10 -8.63 -4.90
N LYS A 82 -11.23 -8.36 -4.21
CA LYS A 82 -11.93 -7.07 -4.30
C LYS A 82 -11.09 -5.91 -3.73
N GLU A 83 -10.48 -6.13 -2.58
CA GLU A 83 -9.64 -5.13 -1.93
C GLU A 83 -8.37 -4.84 -2.74
N MET A 84 -7.74 -5.87 -3.30
CA MET A 84 -6.59 -5.71 -4.19
C MET A 84 -6.97 -4.93 -5.45
N ALA A 85 -8.12 -5.21 -6.07
CA ALA A 85 -8.61 -4.47 -7.22
C ALA A 85 -8.89 -3.00 -6.88
N PHE A 86 -9.47 -2.74 -5.72
CA PHE A 86 -9.69 -1.37 -5.22
C PHE A 86 -8.38 -0.65 -4.96
N LEU A 87 -7.44 -1.25 -4.21
CA LEU A 87 -6.16 -0.66 -3.86
C LEU A 87 -5.27 -0.42 -5.08
N SER A 88 -5.24 -1.35 -6.04
CA SER A 88 -4.50 -1.17 -7.29
C SER A 88 -5.06 -0.03 -8.13
N THR A 89 -6.38 0.11 -8.18
CA THR A 89 -7.05 1.23 -8.85
C THR A 89 -6.74 2.55 -8.14
N ALA A 90 -6.80 2.57 -6.81
CA ALA A 90 -6.45 3.74 -6.01
C ALA A 90 -4.98 4.16 -6.21
N LEU A 91 -4.05 3.18 -6.25
CA LEU A 91 -2.64 3.44 -6.53
C LEU A 91 -2.43 4.04 -7.94
N MET A 92 -3.11 3.49 -8.96
CA MET A 92 -3.04 4.05 -10.32
C MET A 92 -3.54 5.49 -10.38
N ILE A 93 -4.68 5.77 -9.75
CA ILE A 93 -5.24 7.12 -9.69
C ILE A 93 -4.28 8.06 -8.93
N ALA A 94 -3.72 7.62 -7.81
CA ALA A 94 -2.76 8.41 -7.05
C ALA A 94 -1.52 8.74 -7.87
N ILE A 95 -0.92 7.77 -8.57
CA ILE A 95 0.24 7.99 -9.44
C ILE A 95 -0.11 8.95 -10.58
N PHE A 96 -1.30 8.78 -11.18
CA PHE A 96 -1.76 9.66 -12.25
C PHE A 96 -1.93 11.11 -11.76
N LEU A 97 -2.57 11.32 -10.62
CA LEU A 97 -2.74 12.66 -10.03
C LEU A 97 -1.39 13.28 -9.65
N ILE A 98 -0.49 12.52 -9.03
CA ILE A 98 0.88 12.95 -8.74
C ILE A 98 1.57 13.38 -10.05
N PHE A 99 1.50 12.56 -11.10
CA PHE A 99 2.11 12.87 -12.39
C PHE A 99 1.55 14.18 -12.97
N LEU A 100 0.23 14.37 -12.94
CA LEU A 100 -0.44 15.57 -13.44
C LEU A 100 0.00 16.82 -12.68
N ILE A 101 0.03 16.75 -11.35
CA ILE A 101 0.49 17.86 -10.49
C ILE A 101 1.95 18.20 -10.80
N LEU A 102 2.81 17.18 -10.96
CA LEU A 102 4.21 17.37 -11.26
C LEU A 102 4.44 17.99 -12.65
N VAL A 103 3.64 17.60 -13.65
CA VAL A 103 3.69 18.23 -14.98
C VAL A 103 3.35 19.71 -14.88
N ALA A 104 2.30 20.04 -14.14
CA ALA A 104 1.91 21.43 -13.93
C ALA A 104 2.98 22.23 -13.17
N GLN A 105 3.58 21.64 -12.12
CA GLN A 105 4.60 22.28 -11.28
C GLN A 105 5.91 22.57 -12.03
N PHE A 106 6.39 21.58 -12.81
CA PHE A 106 7.71 21.70 -13.46
C PHE A 106 7.64 22.17 -14.91
N ASN A 107 6.46 22.34 -15.46
CA ASN A 107 6.23 22.67 -16.89
C ASN A 107 7.10 21.79 -17.82
N SER A 108 7.18 20.50 -17.52
CA SER A 108 8.01 19.50 -18.20
C SER A 108 7.42 18.11 -18.03
N ALA A 109 7.30 17.36 -19.10
CA ALA A 109 6.82 15.98 -19.02
C ALA A 109 7.89 14.98 -18.50
N LEU A 110 9.18 15.23 -18.79
CA LEU A 110 10.26 14.31 -18.42
C LEU A 110 10.62 14.34 -16.93
N THR A 111 10.48 15.48 -16.26
CA THR A 111 10.79 15.59 -14.83
C THR A 111 9.87 14.72 -13.96
N PRO A 112 8.55 14.70 -14.19
CA PRO A 112 7.63 13.77 -13.49
C PRO A 112 8.02 12.30 -13.63
N PHE A 113 8.45 11.86 -14.82
CA PHE A 113 8.90 10.47 -14.99
C PHE A 113 10.09 10.11 -14.10
N ILE A 114 11.03 11.02 -13.90
CA ILE A 114 12.17 10.80 -12.99
C ILE A 114 11.68 10.66 -11.56
N ILE A 115 10.74 11.51 -11.13
CA ILE A 115 10.20 11.51 -9.77
C ILE A 115 9.35 10.25 -9.52
N VAL A 116 8.43 9.92 -10.43
CA VAL A 116 7.61 8.70 -10.33
C VAL A 116 8.49 7.44 -10.40
N GLY A 117 9.54 7.46 -11.24
CA GLY A 117 10.54 6.39 -11.28
C GLY A 117 11.20 6.13 -9.92
N SER A 118 11.47 7.17 -9.12
CA SER A 118 12.02 7.01 -7.77
C SER A 118 11.03 6.31 -6.81
N VAL A 119 9.73 6.47 -7.02
CA VAL A 119 8.70 5.74 -6.25
C VAL A 119 8.75 4.25 -6.58
N VAL A 120 8.81 3.90 -7.86
CA VAL A 120 8.93 2.48 -8.27
C VAL A 120 10.19 1.85 -7.68
N LEU A 121 11.31 2.56 -7.73
CA LEU A 121 12.56 2.09 -7.15
C LEU A 121 12.51 1.97 -5.61
N SER A 122 11.69 2.77 -4.93
CA SER A 122 11.52 2.66 -3.48
C SER A 122 10.88 1.33 -3.03
N LEU A 123 10.11 0.69 -3.91
CA LEU A 123 9.54 -0.64 -3.67
C LEU A 123 10.61 -1.70 -3.44
N ILE A 124 11.79 -1.54 -4.05
CA ILE A 124 12.94 -2.42 -3.79
C ILE A 124 13.27 -2.42 -2.29
N GLY A 125 13.26 -1.24 -1.67
CA GLY A 125 13.48 -1.11 -0.23
C GLY A 125 12.40 -1.79 0.61
N VAL A 126 11.14 -1.69 0.21
CA VAL A 126 10.02 -2.37 0.86
C VAL A 126 10.22 -3.89 0.83
N PHE A 127 10.35 -4.46 -0.37
CA PHE A 127 10.48 -5.91 -0.51
C PHE A 127 11.77 -6.45 0.10
N MET A 128 12.88 -5.73 -0.05
CA MET A 128 14.14 -6.09 0.59
C MET A 128 14.02 -6.09 2.11
N GLY A 129 13.35 -5.09 2.69
CA GLY A 129 13.09 -5.05 4.13
C GLY A 129 12.24 -6.23 4.61
N LEU A 130 11.12 -6.51 3.94
CA LEU A 130 10.25 -7.64 4.29
C LEU A 130 11.01 -8.99 4.23
N VAL A 131 11.84 -9.20 3.20
CA VAL A 131 12.64 -10.42 3.05
C VAL A 131 13.73 -10.53 4.12
N ILE A 132 14.49 -9.45 4.39
CA ILE A 132 15.58 -9.47 5.38
C ILE A 132 15.05 -9.72 6.79
N PHE A 133 13.92 -9.12 7.15
CA PHE A 133 13.32 -9.27 8.47
C PHE A 133 12.31 -10.42 8.54
N GLN A 134 12.16 -11.19 7.45
CA GLN A 134 11.26 -12.36 7.37
C GLN A 134 9.82 -12.03 7.80
N MET A 135 9.33 -10.87 7.36
CA MET A 135 7.99 -10.39 7.68
C MET A 135 7.00 -10.79 6.61
N ASP A 136 5.78 -11.11 7.03
CA ASP A 136 4.69 -11.48 6.12
C ASP A 136 4.24 -10.29 5.26
N PHE A 137 3.90 -10.57 4.01
CA PHE A 137 3.26 -9.60 3.14
C PHE A 137 1.74 -9.58 3.38
N VAL A 138 1.30 -8.70 4.27
CA VAL A 138 -0.14 -8.48 4.51
C VAL A 138 -0.68 -7.57 3.41
N ILE A 139 -1.41 -8.17 2.46
CA ILE A 139 -1.83 -7.53 1.19
C ILE A 139 -2.38 -6.12 1.42
N ILE A 140 -3.41 -5.97 2.25
CA ILE A 140 -4.13 -4.71 2.45
C ILE A 140 -3.21 -3.67 3.09
N MET A 141 -2.61 -3.99 4.23
CA MET A 141 -1.83 -3.04 5.01
C MET A 141 -0.52 -2.66 4.33
N THR A 142 0.15 -3.63 3.69
CA THR A 142 1.37 -3.37 2.91
C THR A 142 1.07 -2.48 1.69
N MET A 143 -0.04 -2.72 0.98
CA MET A 143 -0.45 -1.88 -0.15
C MET A 143 -0.79 -0.45 0.28
N ILE A 144 -1.50 -0.26 1.40
CA ILE A 144 -1.73 1.07 1.98
C ILE A 144 -0.40 1.75 2.34
N GLY A 145 0.53 0.99 2.91
CA GLY A 145 1.90 1.45 3.18
C GLY A 145 2.63 1.92 1.92
N ILE A 146 2.53 1.18 0.81
CA ILE A 146 3.11 1.54 -0.48
C ILE A 146 2.49 2.83 -1.04
N ILE A 147 1.16 2.98 -0.97
CA ILE A 147 0.48 4.21 -1.41
C ILE A 147 0.94 5.42 -0.58
N SER A 148 1.03 5.25 0.73
CA SER A 148 1.52 6.30 1.64
C SER A 148 2.99 6.65 1.36
N LEU A 149 3.84 5.65 1.14
CA LEU A 149 5.24 5.81 0.80
C LEU A 149 5.42 6.61 -0.49
N ALA A 150 4.60 6.37 -1.51
CA ALA A 150 4.66 7.08 -2.77
C ALA A 150 4.55 8.61 -2.57
N GLY A 151 3.61 9.07 -1.73
CA GLY A 151 3.45 10.49 -1.41
C GLY A 151 4.68 11.09 -0.70
N ILE A 152 5.28 10.36 0.23
CA ILE A 152 6.45 10.83 1.00
C ILE A 152 7.69 10.91 0.10
N VAL A 153 7.94 9.88 -0.72
CA VAL A 153 9.09 9.83 -1.63
C VAL A 153 9.03 10.92 -2.69
N VAL A 154 7.84 11.12 -3.27
CA VAL A 154 7.60 12.19 -4.25
C VAL A 154 7.88 13.56 -3.67
N ASN A 155 7.43 13.85 -2.44
CA ASN A 155 7.68 15.12 -1.78
C ASN A 155 9.19 15.40 -1.62
N ASN A 156 9.96 14.41 -1.19
CA ASN A 156 11.41 14.54 -1.05
C ASN A 156 12.11 14.80 -2.39
N ALA A 157 11.67 14.13 -3.45
CA ALA A 157 12.22 14.33 -4.79
C ALA A 157 11.85 15.71 -5.38
N ILE A 158 10.62 16.18 -5.17
CA ILE A 158 10.17 17.53 -5.59
C ILE A 158 11.08 18.59 -4.97
N VAL A 159 11.24 18.57 -3.65
CA VAL A 159 12.03 19.57 -2.93
C VAL A 159 13.49 19.60 -3.39
N LEU A 160 14.07 18.46 -3.72
CA LEU A 160 15.43 18.35 -4.24
C LEU A 160 15.56 18.96 -5.64
N ILE A 161 14.67 18.60 -6.55
CA ILE A 161 14.71 19.08 -7.94
C ILE A 161 14.37 20.57 -8.03
N ASP A 162 13.36 21.03 -7.29
CA ASP A 162 12.94 22.42 -7.25
C ASP A 162 14.08 23.34 -6.78
N TYR A 163 14.75 22.94 -5.70
CA TYR A 163 15.91 23.70 -5.22
C TYR A 163 17.07 23.67 -6.19
N THR A 164 17.35 22.53 -6.84
CA THR A 164 18.38 22.43 -7.86
C THR A 164 18.07 23.38 -9.03
N LYS A 165 16.81 23.44 -9.45
CA LYS A 165 16.35 24.38 -10.50
C LYS A 165 16.55 25.84 -10.07
N LEU A 166 16.24 26.18 -8.83
CA LEU A 166 16.46 27.51 -8.26
C LEU A 166 17.95 27.90 -8.29
N VAL A 167 18.86 27.00 -7.95
CA VAL A 167 20.31 27.24 -8.03
C VAL A 167 20.74 27.46 -9.49
N MET A 168 20.23 26.67 -10.43
CA MET A 168 20.50 26.84 -11.85
C MET A 168 20.01 28.21 -12.37
N ASP A 169 18.82 28.66 -11.96
CA ASP A 169 18.28 29.94 -12.37
C ASP A 169 19.07 31.12 -11.81
N ARG A 170 19.56 31.02 -10.57
CA ARG A 170 20.48 31.99 -9.99
C ARG A 170 21.79 32.07 -10.78
N LYS A 171 22.36 30.92 -11.16
CA LYS A 171 23.59 30.87 -11.96
C LYS A 171 23.40 31.44 -13.35
N ARG A 172 22.24 31.26 -14.01
CA ARG A 172 21.90 31.91 -15.24
C ARG A 172 21.88 33.44 -15.11
N ALA A 173 21.24 33.93 -14.05
CA ALA A 173 21.19 35.38 -13.78
C ALA A 173 22.58 35.95 -13.49
N GLU A 174 23.45 35.27 -12.73
CA GLU A 174 24.84 35.68 -12.51
C GLU A 174 25.67 35.77 -13.81
N LEU A 175 25.42 34.86 -14.74
CA LEU A 175 26.11 34.82 -16.03
C LEU A 175 25.49 35.76 -17.10
N GLY A 176 24.41 36.47 -16.74
CA GLY A 176 23.69 37.32 -17.69
C GLY A 176 22.98 36.55 -18.81
N LEU A 177 22.71 35.26 -18.59
CA LEU A 177 22.05 34.39 -19.56
C LEU A 177 20.53 34.48 -19.40
N ASP A 178 19.82 34.30 -20.53
CA ASP A 178 18.36 34.20 -20.51
C ASP A 178 17.88 33.02 -19.68
N SER A 179 16.71 33.11 -19.08
CA SER A 179 16.10 32.06 -18.22
C SER A 179 15.96 30.71 -18.95
N SER A 180 15.84 30.71 -20.25
CA SER A 180 15.77 29.52 -21.11
C SER A 180 17.12 29.02 -21.61
N ALA A 181 18.20 29.78 -21.41
CA ALA A 181 19.52 29.44 -21.90
C ALA A 181 20.07 28.19 -21.19
N LYS A 182 20.77 27.36 -21.95
CA LYS A 182 21.44 26.17 -21.45
C LYS A 182 22.72 26.56 -20.70
N LEU A 183 22.92 25.99 -19.52
CA LEU A 183 24.15 26.18 -18.74
C LEU A 183 25.25 25.24 -19.27
N PRO A 184 26.51 25.65 -19.27
CA PRO A 184 27.64 24.73 -19.52
C PRO A 184 27.60 23.52 -18.62
N ILE A 185 27.98 22.34 -19.12
CA ILE A 185 27.90 21.08 -18.41
C ILE A 185 28.63 21.13 -17.04
N PRO A 186 29.85 21.68 -16.90
CA PRO A 186 30.53 21.80 -15.63
C PRO A 186 29.71 22.60 -14.60
N ILE A 187 29.16 23.74 -15.01
CA ILE A 187 28.33 24.60 -14.15
C ILE A 187 27.02 23.89 -13.75
N LEU A 188 26.43 23.12 -14.69
CA LEU A 188 25.26 22.31 -14.42
C LEU A 188 25.53 21.28 -13.32
N ILE A 189 26.67 20.59 -13.39
CA ILE A 189 27.10 19.62 -12.36
C ILE A 189 27.28 20.31 -11.02
N ASP A 190 27.96 21.45 -10.97
CA ASP A 190 28.17 22.23 -9.75
C ASP A 190 26.83 22.67 -9.12
N CYS A 191 25.88 23.13 -9.91
CA CYS A 191 24.53 23.45 -9.42
C CYS A 191 23.80 22.23 -8.83
N MET A 192 23.96 21.05 -9.43
CA MET A 192 23.37 19.82 -8.92
C MET A 192 24.01 19.37 -7.61
N VAL A 193 25.34 19.45 -7.51
CA VAL A 193 26.08 19.13 -6.29
C VAL A 193 25.73 20.11 -5.17
N GLU A 194 25.65 21.41 -5.47
CA GLU A 194 25.23 22.42 -4.50
C GLU A 194 23.79 22.19 -4.04
N GLY A 195 22.87 21.90 -4.96
CA GLY A 195 21.47 21.58 -4.68
C GLY A 195 21.36 20.38 -3.75
N GLY A 196 22.04 19.28 -4.09
CA GLY A 196 22.09 18.07 -3.26
C GLY A 196 22.68 18.33 -1.89
N ARG A 197 23.82 19.02 -1.79
CA ARG A 197 24.48 19.34 -0.53
C ARG A 197 23.61 20.16 0.42
N LYS A 198 22.91 21.16 -0.10
CA LYS A 198 22.04 22.02 0.72
C LYS A 198 20.73 21.35 1.14
N ARG A 199 20.24 20.40 0.34
CA ARG A 199 19.01 19.66 0.64
C ARG A 199 19.24 18.33 1.38
N LEU A 200 20.47 17.87 1.50
CA LEU A 200 20.82 16.64 2.22
C LEU A 200 20.26 16.64 3.65
N ARG A 201 20.54 17.72 4.40
CA ARG A 201 20.14 17.82 5.80
C ARG A 201 18.61 17.84 6.00
N PRO A 202 17.82 18.70 5.30
CA PRO A 202 16.35 18.64 5.38
C PRO A 202 15.75 17.30 5.01
N VAL A 203 16.20 16.68 3.91
CA VAL A 203 15.67 15.39 3.43
C VAL A 203 15.97 14.26 4.44
N LEU A 204 17.20 14.20 4.97
CA LEU A 204 17.55 13.23 6.02
C LEU A 204 16.73 13.46 7.29
N LEU A 205 16.55 14.72 7.70
CA LEU A 205 15.80 15.04 8.92
C LEU A 205 14.34 14.59 8.79
N THR A 206 13.68 14.89 7.66
CA THR A 206 12.29 14.46 7.44
C THR A 206 12.16 12.94 7.41
N ALA A 207 13.09 12.24 6.77
CA ALA A 207 13.10 10.77 6.74
C ALA A 207 13.27 10.18 8.15
N ILE A 208 14.26 10.65 8.90
CA ILE A 208 14.54 10.18 10.27
C ILE A 208 13.35 10.45 11.19
N THR A 209 12.78 11.65 11.15
CA THR A 209 11.62 11.99 12.01
C THR A 209 10.40 11.16 11.66
N THR A 210 10.15 10.89 10.37
CA THR A 210 9.04 10.03 9.93
C THR A 210 9.27 8.58 10.38
N VAL A 211 10.47 8.04 10.18
CA VAL A 211 10.81 6.68 10.62
C VAL A 211 10.66 6.56 12.13
N LEU A 212 11.25 7.47 12.91
CA LEU A 212 11.15 7.46 14.37
C LEU A 212 9.69 7.62 14.85
N GLY A 213 8.90 8.43 14.15
CA GLY A 213 7.47 8.59 14.46
C GLY A 213 6.64 7.34 14.21
N LEU A 214 7.05 6.49 13.24
CA LEU A 214 6.37 5.24 12.93
C LEU A 214 6.84 4.05 13.78
N VAL A 215 8.04 4.11 14.38
CA VAL A 215 8.56 3.01 15.21
C VAL A 215 7.61 2.61 16.33
N PRO A 216 7.04 3.52 17.14
CA PRO A 216 6.10 3.13 18.18
C PRO A 216 4.89 2.35 17.64
N LEU A 217 4.35 2.76 16.49
CA LEU A 217 3.24 2.09 15.82
C LEU A 217 3.67 0.73 15.24
N ALA A 218 4.88 0.66 14.69
CA ALA A 218 5.44 -0.55 14.09
C ALA A 218 5.69 -1.66 15.10
N ILE A 219 6.13 -1.31 16.33
CA ILE A 219 6.37 -2.27 17.42
C ILE A 219 5.15 -2.46 18.33
N GLY A 220 4.09 -1.64 18.17
CA GLY A 220 2.89 -1.70 19.01
C GLY A 220 3.13 -1.19 20.42
N LEU A 221 3.83 -0.06 20.56
CA LEU A 221 4.02 0.60 21.83
C LEU A 221 2.70 1.23 22.29
N ASN A 222 2.15 0.72 23.38
CA ASN A 222 0.93 1.24 23.99
C ASN A 222 1.25 1.93 25.31
N ILE A 223 0.64 3.09 25.52
CA ILE A 223 0.77 3.89 26.74
C ILE A 223 -0.65 4.25 27.21
N ASP A 224 -0.98 3.88 28.43
CA ASP A 224 -2.24 4.28 29.04
C ASP A 224 -2.11 5.68 29.67
N PHE A 225 -2.49 6.69 28.90
CA PHE A 225 -2.45 8.07 29.35
C PHE A 225 -3.42 8.37 30.50
N ILE A 226 -4.52 7.62 30.61
CA ILE A 226 -5.51 7.80 31.69
C ILE A 226 -4.91 7.31 33.00
N SER A 227 -4.36 6.10 33.03
CA SER A 227 -3.64 5.57 34.20
C SER A 227 -2.42 6.41 34.56
N LEU A 228 -1.70 6.92 33.55
CA LEU A 228 -0.58 7.84 33.78
C LEU A 228 -1.01 9.10 34.53
N LEU A 229 -2.15 9.71 34.18
CA LEU A 229 -2.63 10.93 34.79
C LEU A 229 -3.28 10.71 36.17
N LEU A 230 -3.97 9.58 36.35
CA LEU A 230 -4.71 9.29 37.60
C LEU A 230 -3.88 8.53 38.62
N GLU A 231 -3.05 7.58 38.18
CA GLU A 231 -2.33 6.63 39.02
C GLU A 231 -0.81 6.87 38.98
N TYR A 232 -0.31 7.77 38.12
CA TYR A 232 1.11 7.98 37.80
C TYR A 232 1.80 6.69 37.27
N ASP A 233 1.00 5.72 36.77
CA ASP A 233 1.50 4.47 36.17
C ASP A 233 1.10 4.44 34.68
N PRO A 234 2.07 4.55 33.77
CA PRO A 234 1.79 4.58 32.31
C PRO A 234 1.39 3.23 31.73
N LYS A 235 1.44 2.12 32.47
CA LYS A 235 1.12 0.74 32.04
C LYS A 235 1.63 0.47 30.62
N ILE A 236 2.92 0.72 30.39
CA ILE A 236 3.55 0.57 29.09
C ILE A 236 3.63 -0.91 28.73
N TYR A 237 3.09 -1.28 27.57
CA TYR A 237 3.24 -2.61 27.00
C TYR A 237 3.46 -2.56 25.49
N VAL A 238 4.07 -3.62 24.94
CA VAL A 238 4.39 -3.77 23.52
C VAL A 238 3.53 -4.90 22.94
N GLY A 239 2.94 -4.68 21.75
CA GLY A 239 2.09 -5.65 21.08
C GLY A 239 0.61 -5.29 21.12
N GLY A 240 -0.25 -6.30 21.01
CA GLY A 240 -1.71 -6.17 20.98
C GLY A 240 -2.28 -6.05 19.55
N ASP A 241 -3.61 -5.93 19.44
CA ASP A 241 -4.33 -5.96 18.17
C ASP A 241 -3.93 -4.82 17.23
N ASN A 242 -3.53 -3.67 17.78
CA ASN A 242 -3.09 -2.52 17.00
C ASN A 242 -1.84 -2.83 16.15
N VAL A 243 -0.88 -3.59 16.68
CA VAL A 243 0.34 -3.91 15.94
C VAL A 243 0.08 -4.93 14.84
N VAL A 244 -0.84 -5.87 15.08
CA VAL A 244 -1.24 -6.86 14.06
C VAL A 244 -1.85 -6.15 12.85
N PHE A 245 -2.61 -5.09 13.09
CA PHE A 245 -3.28 -4.32 12.04
C PHE A 245 -2.36 -3.27 11.38
N TRP A 246 -1.75 -2.37 12.17
CA TRP A 246 -0.99 -1.23 11.65
C TRP A 246 0.51 -1.50 11.46
N GLY A 247 1.04 -2.56 12.09
CA GLY A 247 2.46 -2.92 12.02
C GLY A 247 2.96 -3.13 10.60
N PRO A 248 2.31 -3.97 9.77
CA PRO A 248 2.75 -4.21 8.40
C PRO A 248 2.82 -2.95 7.54
N MET A 249 1.84 -2.03 7.69
CA MET A 249 1.86 -0.72 7.03
C MET A 249 3.06 0.12 7.48
N SER A 250 3.28 0.20 8.80
CA SER A 250 4.35 1.01 9.37
C SER A 250 5.72 0.51 8.95
N TRP A 251 5.97 -0.79 9.02
CA TRP A 251 7.23 -1.40 8.57
C TRP A 251 7.47 -1.21 7.08
N THR A 252 6.43 -1.32 6.26
CA THR A 252 6.49 -1.03 4.81
C THR A 252 7.01 0.38 4.55
N VAL A 253 6.45 1.37 5.26
CA VAL A 253 6.88 2.77 5.11
C VAL A 253 8.31 2.97 5.64
N ILE A 254 8.66 2.37 6.78
CA ILE A 254 10.01 2.48 7.39
C ILE A 254 11.05 1.93 6.42
N PHE A 255 10.89 0.73 5.90
CA PHE A 255 11.84 0.11 4.98
C PHE A 255 11.92 0.87 3.66
N GLY A 256 10.76 1.17 3.07
CA GLY A 256 10.68 1.89 1.81
C GLY A 256 11.27 3.29 1.90
N LEU A 257 10.96 4.06 2.94
CA LEU A 257 11.45 5.42 3.12
C LEU A 257 12.95 5.46 3.41
N THR A 258 13.44 4.55 4.24
CA THR A 258 14.88 4.45 4.54
C THR A 258 15.67 4.23 3.25
N PHE A 259 15.28 3.23 2.45
CA PHE A 259 15.93 2.94 1.18
C PHE A 259 15.74 4.07 0.17
N ALA A 260 14.51 4.58 0.03
CA ALA A 260 14.18 5.65 -0.90
C ALA A 260 14.96 6.94 -0.60
N THR A 261 15.27 7.23 0.66
CA THR A 261 16.02 8.44 1.01
C THR A 261 17.43 8.40 0.43
N PHE A 262 18.13 7.28 0.55
CA PHE A 262 19.44 7.12 -0.09
C PHE A 262 19.34 7.16 -1.61
N LEU A 263 18.34 6.48 -2.15
CA LEU A 263 18.11 6.39 -3.58
C LEU A 263 17.81 7.77 -4.19
N THR A 264 16.93 8.54 -3.56
CA THR A 264 16.53 9.88 -4.03
C THR A 264 17.72 10.84 -4.06
N LEU A 265 18.58 10.78 -3.06
CA LEU A 265 19.76 11.65 -2.99
C LEU A 265 20.81 11.36 -4.07
N VAL A 266 20.85 10.13 -4.59
CA VAL A 266 21.82 9.70 -5.62
C VAL A 266 21.15 9.64 -7.00
N ILE A 267 20.06 8.90 -7.13
CA ILE A 267 19.47 8.60 -8.45
C ILE A 267 18.76 9.81 -9.03
N VAL A 268 18.03 10.58 -8.24
CA VAL A 268 17.28 11.72 -8.78
C VAL A 268 18.20 12.77 -9.41
N PRO A 269 19.31 13.22 -8.79
CA PRO A 269 20.27 14.11 -9.42
C PRO A 269 20.92 13.50 -10.68
N VAL A 270 21.27 12.21 -10.63
CA VAL A 270 21.89 11.51 -11.77
C VAL A 270 20.90 11.44 -12.95
N MET A 271 19.66 11.07 -12.72
CA MET A 271 18.61 11.02 -13.74
C MET A 271 18.31 12.41 -14.32
N TYR A 272 18.31 13.43 -13.45
CA TYR A 272 18.12 14.81 -13.89
C TYR A 272 19.30 15.32 -14.73
N TYR A 273 20.53 14.93 -14.39
CA TYR A 273 21.72 15.16 -15.21
C TYR A 273 21.64 14.47 -16.56
N LEU A 274 21.27 13.19 -16.58
CA LEU A 274 21.11 12.42 -17.82
C LEU A 274 20.06 13.04 -18.76
N LYS A 275 18.92 13.47 -18.18
CA LYS A 275 17.90 14.24 -18.92
C LYS A 275 18.49 15.49 -19.57
N SER A 276 19.24 16.29 -18.80
CA SER A 276 19.85 17.51 -19.30
C SER A 276 20.88 17.20 -20.38
N ARG A 277 21.76 16.24 -20.18
CA ARG A 277 22.74 15.78 -21.16
C ARG A 277 22.09 15.27 -22.44
N LEU A 278 21.00 14.54 -22.34
CA LEU A 278 20.25 14.06 -23.51
C LEU A 278 19.65 15.23 -24.30
N ALA A 279 19.11 16.23 -23.62
CA ALA A 279 18.58 17.44 -24.23
C ALA A 279 19.68 18.25 -24.98
N TYR A 280 20.92 18.27 -24.46
CA TYR A 280 22.07 18.87 -25.18
C TYR A 280 22.42 18.07 -26.43
N LYS A 281 22.49 16.74 -26.32
CA LYS A 281 22.85 15.88 -27.46
C LYS A 281 21.82 15.96 -28.60
N LEU A 282 20.53 16.03 -28.24
CA LEU A 282 19.45 16.15 -29.25
C LEU A 282 19.40 17.52 -29.94
N ALA A 283 19.86 18.56 -29.25
CA ALA A 283 19.91 19.92 -29.83
C ALA A 283 21.14 20.17 -30.70
N GLY A 284 22.03 19.18 -30.90
CA GLY A 284 23.18 19.30 -31.79
C GLY A 284 24.31 20.22 -31.29
N ASP A 285 24.22 20.70 -30.05
CA ASP A 285 25.23 21.62 -29.47
C ASP A 285 26.49 20.83 -29.08
N ARG A 286 27.46 20.75 -29.99
CA ARG A 286 28.80 20.16 -29.75
C ARG A 286 29.74 21.07 -28.94
N GLU A 287 29.38 22.31 -28.69
CA GLU A 287 30.34 23.36 -28.24
C GLU A 287 30.30 23.72 -26.75
N LEU A 288 29.65 22.93 -25.86
CA LEU A 288 29.56 23.27 -24.44
C LEU A 288 30.53 22.46 -23.53
N HIS A 289 31.70 22.09 -24.09
CA HIS A 289 32.79 21.44 -23.35
C HIS A 289 33.90 22.43 -22.89
N LEU A 290 33.62 23.70 -22.87
CA LEU A 290 34.56 24.73 -22.36
C LEU A 290 34.23 25.12 -20.94
#